data_82c8719f61542c3106cd4bb806bf0597
#
_entry.id   82c8719f61542c3106cd4bb806bf0597
#
_cell.length_a   1.000
_cell.length_b   1.000
_cell.length_c   1.000
_cell.angle_alpha   90.00
_cell.angle_beta   90.00
_cell.angle_gamma   90.00
#
_symmetry.space_group_name_H-M   'P 1'
#
loop_
_entity.id
_entity.type
_entity.pdbx_description
1 polymer ?
#
loop_
_entity_poly.entity_id
_entity_poly.type
_entity_poly.pdbx_seq_one_letter_code
_entity_poly.pdbx_strand_id
1 'polypeptide(L)'
;MGLFSSLLQRHLVGLDLGVSGIKAAELVTGGRPRLSAYNRVPLPWDVMSSDGEIKERDVVVTALKKLFDSGVFSTRRVAIGLSGNSVITKKIAMPVQSESEVRESLYWEAEQYIPFPVNEVTIDFAILGNSATVAESPMMDVLLVAAKRDYVASITSIVKEAGLEPMVIDIQAFALGNAYEFNYGTEDDDAGALHVIVDFGAGSTKVSVVEGDRTVFARDLRQSGVTCSLMISERLGVPVAEAEKLKVTQASSDAVAPVLAEFVATAVDELSRTLDFAIAQSPEATIRSIHVCGGASLTAGLLEALEERMPVPVERLNPVQNIAGSGNKLHPQAVKEIGIIGAVAIGLALRTEGDAD
;
A
#
# COMPACT_ATOMS: atom_id res chain seq x y z
N MET A 1 -4.83 -39.69 11.66
CA MET A 1 -4.15 -38.66 12.44
C MET A 1 -4.09 -37.43 11.54
N GLY A 2 -5.01 -36.47 11.67
CA GLY A 2 -5.10 -35.34 10.73
C GLY A 2 -6.17 -34.32 11.07
N LEU A 3 -6.65 -34.24 12.32
CA LEU A 3 -7.74 -33.33 12.70
C LEU A 3 -7.30 -32.17 13.62
N PHE A 4 -6.00 -32.04 13.92
CA PHE A 4 -5.48 -30.98 14.80
C PHE A 4 -4.55 -29.98 14.12
N SER A 5 -4.18 -30.16 12.83
CA SER A 5 -3.29 -29.23 12.12
C SER A 5 -3.99 -28.00 11.55
N SER A 6 -5.31 -27.98 11.43
CA SER A 6 -6.07 -26.82 10.91
C SER A 6 -6.45 -25.77 11.97
N LEU A 7 -6.11 -25.99 13.24
CA LEU A 7 -6.51 -25.12 14.36
C LEU A 7 -5.48 -24.05 14.74
N LEU A 8 -4.37 -23.95 14.01
CA LEU A 8 -3.29 -22.99 14.30
C LEU A 8 -2.85 -22.21 13.06
N GLN A 9 -3.75 -21.84 12.18
CA GLN A 9 -3.43 -20.72 11.29
C GLN A 9 -3.31 -19.49 12.18
N ARG A 10 -2.05 -19.15 12.49
CA ARG A 10 -1.70 -18.03 13.35
C ARG A 10 -1.92 -16.74 12.55
N HIS A 11 -3.12 -16.19 12.63
CA HIS A 11 -3.44 -14.91 12.01
C HIS A 11 -2.52 -13.80 12.51
N LEU A 12 -2.29 -12.83 11.67
CA LEU A 12 -1.44 -11.68 11.92
C LEU A 12 -2.31 -10.42 12.05
N VAL A 13 -1.83 -9.46 12.80
CA VAL A 13 -2.37 -8.10 12.76
C VAL A 13 -1.65 -7.35 11.63
N GLY A 14 -2.39 -6.90 10.64
CA GLY A 14 -1.85 -6.02 9.59
C GLY A 14 -1.58 -4.63 10.17
N LEU A 15 -0.33 -4.20 10.12
CA LEU A 15 0.16 -2.95 10.72
C LEU A 15 0.61 -1.97 9.65
N ASP A 16 -0.17 -0.92 9.42
CA ASP A 16 0.14 0.19 8.53
C ASP A 16 0.76 1.36 9.32
N LEU A 17 2.04 1.62 9.09
CA LEU A 17 2.79 2.76 9.65
C LEU A 17 2.68 3.95 8.69
N GLY A 18 1.60 4.71 8.79
CA GLY A 18 1.35 5.87 7.94
C GLY A 18 1.76 7.19 8.59
N VAL A 19 2.09 8.18 7.76
CA VAL A 19 2.53 9.54 8.20
C VAL A 19 1.49 10.25 9.07
N SER A 20 0.20 10.10 8.79
CA SER A 20 -0.88 10.72 9.59
C SER A 20 -1.31 9.89 10.80
N GLY A 21 -0.82 8.66 10.93
CA GLY A 21 -1.17 7.76 12.03
C GLY A 21 -0.95 6.30 11.71
N ILE A 22 -0.85 5.51 12.76
CA ILE A 22 -0.69 4.07 12.69
C ILE A 22 -2.07 3.43 12.71
N LYS A 23 -2.30 2.47 11.81
CA LYS A 23 -3.54 1.69 11.71
C LYS A 23 -3.23 0.22 11.86
N ALA A 24 -4.12 -0.51 12.51
CA ALA A 24 -4.00 -1.94 12.64
C ALA A 24 -5.34 -2.62 12.44
N ALA A 25 -5.34 -3.74 11.72
CA ALA A 25 -6.50 -4.57 11.45
C ALA A 25 -6.20 -6.02 11.80
N GLU A 26 -7.17 -6.74 12.35
CA GLU A 26 -7.07 -8.16 12.62
C GLU A 26 -8.22 -8.90 11.93
N LEU A 27 -7.86 -9.89 11.12
CA LEU A 27 -8.81 -10.78 10.46
C LEU A 27 -8.74 -12.17 11.12
N VAL A 28 -9.90 -12.72 11.44
CA VAL A 28 -10.00 -14.12 11.88
C VAL A 28 -10.29 -14.97 10.64
N THR A 29 -9.40 -15.94 10.38
CA THR A 29 -9.49 -16.94 9.34
C THR A 29 -9.99 -18.27 9.91
N GLY A 30 -10.48 -19.17 9.06
CA GLY A 30 -11.09 -20.44 9.50
C GLY A 30 -12.43 -20.69 8.78
N GLY A 31 -12.63 -19.96 7.71
CA GLY A 31 -13.76 -19.87 6.83
C GLY A 31 -13.64 -18.57 6.05
N ARG A 32 -14.75 -17.93 5.68
CA ARG A 32 -14.70 -16.57 5.11
C ARG A 32 -14.10 -15.62 6.14
N PRO A 33 -12.99 -14.91 5.83
CA PRO A 33 -12.35 -13.98 6.76
C PRO A 33 -13.33 -12.97 7.34
N ARG A 34 -13.17 -12.70 8.64
CA ARG A 34 -13.98 -11.72 9.37
C ARG A 34 -13.09 -10.70 10.03
N LEU A 35 -13.44 -9.43 9.90
CA LEU A 35 -12.76 -8.36 10.62
C LEU A 35 -13.12 -8.48 12.13
N SER A 36 -12.14 -8.86 12.94
CA SER A 36 -12.29 -9.04 14.39
C SER A 36 -11.94 -7.78 15.17
N ALA A 37 -10.95 -7.01 14.68
CA ALA A 37 -10.53 -5.77 15.31
C ALA A 37 -9.97 -4.77 14.28
N TYR A 38 -10.18 -3.51 14.56
CA TYR A 38 -9.53 -2.38 13.89
C TYR A 38 -9.33 -1.28 14.92
N ASN A 39 -8.15 -0.68 14.89
CA ASN A 39 -7.87 0.49 15.72
C ASN A 39 -6.83 1.37 15.02
N ARG A 40 -6.80 2.65 15.40
CA ARG A 40 -5.78 3.59 14.93
C ARG A 40 -5.32 4.55 16.02
N VAL A 41 -4.09 5.02 15.88
CA VAL A 41 -3.53 6.11 16.68
C VAL A 41 -3.01 7.18 15.73
N PRO A 42 -3.52 8.42 15.78
CA PRO A 42 -2.96 9.50 14.99
C PRO A 42 -1.54 9.83 15.45
N LEU A 43 -0.68 10.20 14.51
CA LEU A 43 0.65 10.72 14.79
C LEU A 43 0.66 12.24 14.70
N PRO A 44 1.44 12.92 15.54
CA PRO A 44 1.70 14.34 15.39
C PRO A 44 2.36 14.63 14.04
N TRP A 45 2.25 15.89 13.61
CA TRP A 45 2.96 16.38 12.44
C TRP A 45 4.48 16.18 12.60
N ASP A 46 5.15 15.82 11.51
CA ASP A 46 6.61 15.69 11.39
C ASP A 46 7.27 14.54 12.20
N VAL A 47 6.49 13.64 12.77
CA VAL A 47 7.02 12.40 13.38
C VAL A 47 7.60 11.45 12.34
N MET A 48 7.02 11.47 11.13
CA MET A 48 7.51 10.75 9.96
C MET A 48 7.61 11.71 8.77
N SER A 49 8.63 11.52 7.95
CA SER A 49 8.74 12.25 6.68
C SER A 49 7.73 11.71 5.65
N SER A 50 7.51 12.46 4.57
CA SER A 50 6.61 12.07 3.48
C SER A 50 7.03 10.78 2.77
N ASP A 51 8.31 10.43 2.81
CA ASP A 51 8.89 9.21 2.25
C ASP A 51 8.98 8.04 3.25
N GLY A 52 8.32 8.17 4.42
CA GLY A 52 8.15 7.09 5.39
C GLY A 52 9.30 6.95 6.40
N GLU A 53 10.32 7.84 6.39
CA GLU A 53 11.37 7.82 7.39
C GLU A 53 10.84 8.28 8.75
N ILE A 54 11.10 7.50 9.81
CA ILE A 54 10.69 7.81 11.18
C ILE A 54 11.74 8.73 11.82
N LYS A 55 11.34 9.99 12.09
CA LYS A 55 12.18 11.00 12.73
C LYS A 55 12.12 10.93 14.27
N GLU A 56 10.94 10.68 14.80
CA GLU A 56 10.66 10.66 16.24
C GLU A 56 10.32 9.23 16.70
N ARG A 57 11.36 8.41 16.87
CA ARG A 57 11.26 6.98 17.21
C ARG A 57 10.37 6.73 18.43
N ASP A 58 10.62 7.45 19.54
CA ASP A 58 9.92 7.24 20.82
C ASP A 58 8.42 7.54 20.72
N VAL A 59 8.05 8.49 19.86
CA VAL A 59 6.64 8.83 19.61
C VAL A 59 5.95 7.66 18.89
N VAL A 60 6.60 7.05 17.90
CA VAL A 60 6.07 5.90 17.17
C VAL A 60 5.95 4.68 18.07
N VAL A 61 6.98 4.38 18.89
CA VAL A 61 6.94 3.28 19.87
C VAL A 61 5.80 3.48 20.87
N THR A 62 5.63 4.70 21.37
CA THR A 62 4.53 5.03 22.30
C THR A 62 3.16 4.85 21.65
N ALA A 63 3.02 5.30 20.40
CA ALA A 63 1.78 5.15 19.63
C ALA A 63 1.45 3.66 19.39
N LEU A 64 2.43 2.82 19.04
CA LEU A 64 2.28 1.37 18.90
C LEU A 64 1.85 0.71 20.20
N LYS A 65 2.51 1.03 21.33
CA LYS A 65 2.11 0.52 22.63
C LYS A 65 0.66 0.89 22.95
N LYS A 66 0.29 2.17 22.78
CA LYS A 66 -1.09 2.64 22.99
C LYS A 66 -2.10 1.90 22.11
N LEU A 67 -1.74 1.62 20.84
CA LEU A 67 -2.61 0.92 19.89
C LEU A 67 -2.92 -0.49 20.38
N PHE A 68 -1.92 -1.24 20.82
CA PHE A 68 -2.07 -2.65 21.24
C PHE A 68 -2.49 -2.82 22.70
N ASP A 69 -2.14 -1.92 23.59
CA ASP A 69 -2.58 -1.94 25.00
C ASP A 69 -4.06 -1.58 25.15
N SER A 70 -4.73 -1.15 24.07
CA SER A 70 -6.19 -1.04 24.01
C SER A 70 -6.92 -2.37 24.24
N GLY A 71 -6.22 -3.52 24.08
CA GLY A 71 -6.75 -4.85 24.30
C GLY A 71 -7.73 -5.35 23.24
N VAL A 72 -7.84 -4.67 22.09
CA VAL A 72 -8.75 -5.06 21.00
C VAL A 72 -8.20 -6.18 20.12
N PHE A 73 -6.86 -6.29 20.02
CA PHE A 73 -6.17 -7.31 19.23
C PHE A 73 -5.90 -8.56 20.06
N SER A 74 -6.08 -9.72 19.44
CA SER A 74 -5.90 -11.02 20.12
C SER A 74 -4.46 -11.53 20.08
N THR A 75 -3.62 -10.95 19.24
CA THR A 75 -2.19 -11.31 19.07
C THR A 75 -1.31 -10.08 18.99
N ARG A 76 0.00 -10.24 19.28
CA ARG A 76 1.04 -9.25 19.06
C ARG A 76 1.92 -9.55 17.84
N ARG A 77 1.57 -10.57 17.08
CA ARG A 77 2.24 -10.97 15.84
C ARG A 77 1.70 -10.11 14.70
N VAL A 78 2.60 -9.44 13.98
CA VAL A 78 2.21 -8.42 13.00
C VAL A 78 2.83 -8.67 11.62
N ALA A 79 2.08 -8.31 10.58
CA ALA A 79 2.58 -8.09 9.23
C ALA A 79 2.73 -6.57 9.03
N ILE A 80 3.88 -6.13 8.51
CA ILE A 80 4.23 -4.72 8.35
C ILE A 80 4.39 -4.40 6.88
N GLY A 81 3.85 -3.28 6.42
CA GLY A 81 4.05 -2.78 5.06
C GLY A 81 5.13 -1.70 5.00
N LEU A 82 6.10 -1.89 4.12
CA LEU A 82 7.12 -0.89 3.77
C LEU A 82 6.68 -0.03 2.58
N SER A 83 7.15 1.21 2.51
CA SER A 83 6.93 2.12 1.39
C SER A 83 8.01 3.21 1.35
N GLY A 84 7.96 4.06 0.32
CA GLY A 84 8.85 5.21 0.19
C GLY A 84 10.16 4.92 -0.54
N ASN A 85 11.08 5.89 -0.52
CA ASN A 85 12.30 5.89 -1.33
C ASN A 85 13.32 4.78 -0.99
N SER A 86 13.15 4.09 0.13
CA SER A 86 13.98 2.96 0.56
C SER A 86 13.51 1.61 0.00
N VAL A 87 12.42 1.62 -0.79
CA VAL A 87 11.83 0.45 -1.44
C VAL A 87 11.78 0.67 -2.94
N ILE A 88 12.18 -0.33 -3.71
CA ILE A 88 12.13 -0.34 -5.17
C ILE A 88 11.34 -1.56 -5.61
N THR A 89 10.41 -1.35 -6.53
CA THR A 89 9.74 -2.41 -7.27
C THR A 89 9.98 -2.19 -8.76
N LYS A 90 10.36 -3.22 -9.48
CA LYS A 90 10.66 -3.11 -10.91
C LYS A 90 10.35 -4.41 -11.65
N LYS A 91 9.57 -4.32 -12.71
CA LYS A 91 9.39 -5.41 -13.66
C LYS A 91 10.62 -5.51 -14.56
N ILE A 92 11.22 -6.69 -14.66
CA ILE A 92 12.38 -6.98 -15.49
C ILE A 92 12.10 -8.22 -16.34
N ALA A 93 12.69 -8.28 -17.54
CA ALA A 93 12.62 -9.47 -18.38
C ALA A 93 13.92 -10.27 -18.22
N MET A 94 13.80 -11.57 -17.98
CA MET A 94 14.92 -12.50 -17.79
C MET A 94 14.74 -13.72 -18.70
N PRO A 95 15.81 -14.45 -19.07
CA PRO A 95 15.67 -15.77 -19.70
C PRO A 95 14.81 -16.70 -18.84
N VAL A 96 13.99 -17.54 -19.48
CA VAL A 96 13.17 -18.52 -18.77
C VAL A 96 14.07 -19.49 -17.98
N GLN A 97 13.87 -19.53 -16.69
CA GLN A 97 14.63 -20.38 -15.76
C GLN A 97 13.74 -20.77 -14.55
N SER A 98 14.19 -21.71 -13.74
CA SER A 98 13.47 -22.10 -12.52
C SER A 98 13.57 -21.02 -11.45
N GLU A 99 12.66 -21.06 -10.47
CA GLU A 99 12.68 -20.11 -9.35
C GLU A 99 14.00 -20.13 -8.58
N SER A 100 14.61 -21.30 -8.38
CA SER A 100 15.92 -21.43 -7.73
C SER A 100 17.03 -20.75 -8.54
N GLU A 101 17.03 -20.88 -9.87
CA GLU A 101 17.99 -20.21 -10.74
C GLU A 101 17.78 -18.69 -10.75
N VAL A 102 16.50 -18.22 -10.75
CA VAL A 102 16.20 -16.80 -10.57
C VAL A 102 16.78 -16.29 -9.27
N ARG A 103 16.56 -16.98 -8.16
CA ARG A 103 17.04 -16.59 -6.82
C ARG A 103 18.57 -16.42 -6.78
N GLU A 104 19.30 -17.25 -7.50
CA GLU A 104 20.77 -17.19 -7.60
C GLU A 104 21.24 -16.07 -8.54
N SER A 105 20.61 -15.94 -9.72
CA SER A 105 21.03 -14.96 -10.74
C SER A 105 20.57 -13.53 -10.42
N LEU A 106 19.41 -13.39 -9.79
CA LEU A 106 18.78 -12.10 -9.53
C LEU A 106 19.66 -11.14 -8.70
N TYR A 107 20.48 -11.69 -7.80
CA TYR A 107 21.41 -10.87 -7.01
C TYR A 107 22.39 -10.08 -7.90
N TRP A 108 22.87 -10.69 -8.97
CA TRP A 108 23.79 -10.06 -9.92
C TRP A 108 23.06 -9.20 -10.94
N GLU A 109 21.90 -9.63 -11.40
CA GLU A 109 21.07 -8.89 -12.34
C GLU A 109 20.50 -7.60 -11.71
N ALA A 110 20.12 -7.66 -10.43
CA ALA A 110 19.52 -6.54 -9.71
C ALA A 110 20.40 -5.28 -9.67
N GLU A 111 21.75 -5.43 -9.72
CA GLU A 111 22.69 -4.30 -9.70
C GLU A 111 22.44 -3.31 -10.85
N GLN A 112 21.89 -3.77 -11.97
CA GLN A 112 21.58 -2.93 -13.14
C GLN A 112 20.26 -2.15 -12.97
N TYR A 113 19.41 -2.57 -12.03
CA TYR A 113 18.03 -2.09 -11.91
C TYR A 113 17.77 -1.28 -10.65
N ILE A 114 18.57 -1.45 -9.61
CA ILE A 114 18.40 -0.78 -8.32
C ILE A 114 19.47 0.31 -8.12
N PRO A 115 19.08 1.51 -7.62
CA PRO A 115 20.00 2.63 -7.42
C PRO A 115 20.80 2.54 -6.11
N PHE A 116 20.87 1.36 -5.50
CA PHE A 116 21.56 1.09 -4.24
C PHE A 116 22.58 -0.03 -4.41
N PRO A 117 23.67 -0.04 -3.63
CA PRO A 117 24.56 -1.19 -3.58
C PRO A 117 23.79 -2.47 -3.19
N VAL A 118 23.97 -3.56 -3.95
CA VAL A 118 23.22 -4.80 -3.75
C VAL A 118 23.46 -5.41 -2.36
N ASN A 119 24.64 -5.19 -1.79
CA ASN A 119 24.97 -5.64 -0.43
C ASN A 119 24.26 -4.84 0.69
N GLU A 120 23.63 -3.71 0.37
CA GLU A 120 22.88 -2.87 1.32
C GLU A 120 21.38 -3.10 1.28
N VAL A 121 20.90 -3.95 0.38
CA VAL A 121 19.48 -4.24 0.21
C VAL A 121 19.14 -5.70 0.51
N THR A 122 17.89 -5.92 0.90
CA THR A 122 17.22 -7.22 0.83
C THR A 122 16.46 -7.26 -0.48
N ILE A 123 16.60 -8.35 -1.23
CA ILE A 123 15.97 -8.55 -2.53
C ILE A 123 15.00 -9.72 -2.42
N ASP A 124 13.86 -9.57 -3.05
CA ASP A 124 12.87 -10.60 -3.26
C ASP A 124 12.25 -10.45 -4.66
N PHE A 125 11.48 -11.44 -5.13
CA PHE A 125 10.91 -11.43 -6.45
C PHE A 125 9.64 -12.26 -6.58
N ALA A 126 8.86 -11.96 -7.62
CA ALA A 126 7.76 -12.79 -8.07
C ALA A 126 7.88 -13.03 -9.59
N ILE A 127 7.71 -14.28 -10.02
CA ILE A 127 7.66 -14.61 -11.45
C ILE A 127 6.26 -14.31 -11.96
N LEU A 128 6.16 -13.41 -12.94
CA LEU A 128 4.88 -12.97 -13.51
C LEU A 128 4.42 -13.84 -14.70
N GLY A 129 5.31 -14.63 -15.28
CA GLY A 129 5.04 -15.50 -16.43
C GLY A 129 5.86 -15.14 -17.66
N ASN A 130 5.40 -15.57 -18.85
CA ASN A 130 6.11 -15.31 -20.09
C ASN A 130 6.14 -13.81 -20.40
N SER A 131 7.31 -13.34 -20.86
CA SER A 131 7.49 -11.93 -21.23
C SER A 131 7.00 -11.67 -22.65
N ALA A 132 6.37 -10.52 -22.85
CA ALA A 132 6.10 -9.98 -24.20
C ALA A 132 7.37 -9.42 -24.88
N THR A 133 8.51 -9.39 -24.19
CA THR A 133 9.76 -8.91 -24.75
C THR A 133 10.23 -9.83 -25.88
N VAL A 134 10.38 -9.26 -27.07
CA VAL A 134 10.90 -10.00 -28.23
C VAL A 134 12.41 -10.18 -28.07
N ALA A 135 12.85 -11.43 -27.97
CA ALA A 135 14.26 -11.82 -27.86
C ALA A 135 14.53 -13.10 -28.66
N GLU A 136 15.82 -13.42 -28.88
CA GLU A 136 16.21 -14.64 -29.57
C GLU A 136 15.87 -15.93 -28.76
N SER A 137 15.75 -15.80 -27.45
CA SER A 137 15.39 -16.87 -26.53
C SER A 137 14.11 -16.55 -25.78
N PRO A 138 13.36 -17.56 -25.31
CA PRO A 138 12.20 -17.32 -24.46
C PRO A 138 12.55 -16.52 -23.22
N MET A 139 11.76 -15.48 -22.93
CA MET A 139 11.93 -14.61 -21.79
C MET A 139 10.73 -14.74 -20.83
N MET A 140 10.95 -14.48 -19.57
CA MET A 140 9.91 -14.34 -18.54
C MET A 140 9.99 -12.99 -17.85
N ASP A 141 8.86 -12.50 -17.42
CA ASP A 141 8.76 -11.28 -16.61
C ASP A 141 8.88 -11.62 -15.13
N VAL A 142 9.70 -10.87 -14.43
CA VAL A 142 9.95 -11.00 -13.00
C VAL A 142 9.72 -9.63 -12.34
N LEU A 143 8.92 -9.58 -11.30
CA LEU A 143 8.78 -8.42 -10.44
C LEU A 143 9.87 -8.46 -9.37
N LEU A 144 10.88 -7.64 -9.54
CA LEU A 144 11.98 -7.44 -8.59
C LEU A 144 11.51 -6.50 -7.49
N VAL A 145 11.78 -6.85 -6.24
CA VAL A 145 11.58 -6.02 -5.05
C VAL A 145 12.90 -5.87 -4.31
N ALA A 146 13.25 -4.64 -3.95
CA ALA A 146 14.43 -4.38 -3.14
C ALA A 146 14.10 -3.36 -2.04
N ALA A 147 14.54 -3.64 -0.81
CA ALA A 147 14.39 -2.74 0.34
C ALA A 147 15.74 -2.55 1.04
N LYS A 148 16.07 -1.33 1.45
CA LYS A 148 17.29 -1.05 2.22
C LYS A 148 17.27 -1.79 3.54
N ARG A 149 18.34 -2.53 3.84
CA ARG A 149 18.47 -3.33 5.08
C ARG A 149 18.39 -2.51 6.34
N ASP A 150 18.99 -1.33 6.35
CA ASP A 150 18.94 -0.40 7.48
C ASP A 150 17.52 0.10 7.74
N TYR A 151 16.74 0.38 6.68
CA TYR A 151 15.33 0.76 6.79
C TYR A 151 14.48 -0.38 7.37
N VAL A 152 14.62 -1.60 6.82
CA VAL A 152 13.95 -2.80 7.33
C VAL A 152 14.29 -3.03 8.80
N ALA A 153 15.59 -2.94 9.16
CA ALA A 153 16.08 -3.12 10.53
C ALA A 153 15.54 -2.05 11.48
N SER A 154 15.49 -0.79 11.04
CA SER A 154 14.94 0.33 11.80
C SER A 154 13.46 0.11 12.14
N ILE A 155 12.63 -0.18 11.14
CA ILE A 155 11.19 -0.44 11.33
C ILE A 155 10.97 -1.66 12.24
N THR A 156 11.67 -2.75 11.95
CA THR A 156 11.58 -3.99 12.74
C THR A 156 11.98 -3.76 14.21
N SER A 157 13.04 -2.97 14.46
CA SER A 157 13.48 -2.61 15.80
C SER A 157 12.43 -1.80 16.57
N ILE A 158 11.80 -0.81 15.93
CA ILE A 158 10.73 0.01 16.52
C ILE A 158 9.54 -0.86 16.93
N VAL A 159 9.13 -1.76 16.04
CA VAL A 159 8.00 -2.67 16.30
C VAL A 159 8.31 -3.63 17.44
N LYS A 160 9.52 -4.20 17.49
CA LYS A 160 9.97 -5.05 18.61
C LYS A 160 10.04 -4.30 19.94
N GLU A 161 10.51 -3.05 19.94
CA GLU A 161 10.56 -2.20 21.14
C GLU A 161 9.16 -1.87 21.69
N ALA A 162 8.17 -1.84 20.83
CA ALA A 162 6.77 -1.73 21.24
C ALA A 162 6.18 -3.04 21.83
N GLY A 163 6.98 -4.12 21.89
CA GLY A 163 6.54 -5.44 22.39
C GLY A 163 5.72 -6.24 21.38
N LEU A 164 5.93 -5.98 20.09
CA LEU A 164 5.27 -6.70 18.98
C LEU A 164 6.27 -7.65 18.30
N GLU A 165 5.73 -8.66 17.62
CA GLU A 165 6.48 -9.68 16.89
C GLU A 165 6.29 -9.49 15.38
N PRO A 166 7.24 -8.87 14.65
CA PRO A 166 7.15 -8.74 13.21
C PRO A 166 7.40 -10.10 12.55
N MET A 167 6.36 -10.69 11.96
CA MET A 167 6.39 -12.00 11.32
C MET A 167 6.54 -11.91 9.81
N VAL A 168 5.91 -10.90 9.20
CA VAL A 168 5.94 -10.65 7.76
C VAL A 168 6.32 -9.19 7.52
N ILE A 169 7.23 -8.96 6.58
CA ILE A 169 7.55 -7.66 6.01
C ILE A 169 7.08 -7.68 4.55
N ASP A 170 6.15 -6.82 4.22
CA ASP A 170 5.55 -6.70 2.88
C ASP A 170 5.71 -5.27 2.35
N ILE A 171 5.28 -5.02 1.14
CA ILE A 171 5.22 -3.70 0.52
C ILE A 171 3.78 -3.18 0.59
N GLN A 172 3.59 -1.92 1.01
CA GLN A 172 2.25 -1.34 1.17
C GLN A 172 1.42 -1.38 -0.13
N ALA A 173 2.07 -1.20 -1.29
CA ALA A 173 1.40 -1.30 -2.57
C ALA A 173 0.95 -2.75 -2.88
N PHE A 174 1.67 -3.78 -2.42
CA PHE A 174 1.23 -5.18 -2.56
C PHE A 174 0.07 -5.48 -1.62
N ALA A 175 0.13 -4.95 -0.39
CA ALA A 175 -1.01 -5.05 0.53
C ALA A 175 -2.30 -4.45 -0.06
N LEU A 176 -2.21 -3.35 -0.82
CA LEU A 176 -3.36 -2.80 -1.56
C LEU A 176 -3.87 -3.79 -2.61
N GLY A 177 -2.97 -4.43 -3.36
CA GLY A 177 -3.32 -5.49 -4.31
C GLY A 177 -4.03 -6.66 -3.64
N ASN A 178 -3.49 -7.15 -2.51
CA ASN A 178 -4.11 -8.23 -1.72
C ASN A 178 -5.51 -7.85 -1.22
N ALA A 179 -5.68 -6.60 -0.75
CA ALA A 179 -7.00 -6.11 -0.30
C ALA A 179 -8.00 -6.03 -1.46
N TYR A 180 -7.53 -5.63 -2.66
CA TYR A 180 -8.36 -5.58 -3.86
C TYR A 180 -8.73 -7.00 -4.30
N GLU A 181 -7.77 -7.86 -4.54
CA GLU A 181 -7.96 -9.24 -4.99
C GLU A 181 -8.96 -9.98 -4.10
N PHE A 182 -8.78 -9.92 -2.79
CA PHE A 182 -9.68 -10.58 -1.84
C PHE A 182 -11.13 -10.07 -1.91
N ASN A 183 -11.34 -8.77 -2.16
CA ASN A 183 -12.67 -8.15 -2.14
C ASN A 183 -13.34 -8.09 -3.52
N TYR A 184 -12.58 -8.06 -4.61
CA TYR A 184 -13.08 -7.81 -5.97
C TYR A 184 -12.58 -8.83 -6.99
N GLY A 185 -11.55 -9.61 -6.66
CA GLY A 185 -11.02 -10.64 -7.55
C GLY A 185 -12.10 -11.62 -7.96
N THR A 186 -12.20 -11.89 -9.25
CA THR A 186 -13.13 -12.86 -9.83
C THR A 186 -12.34 -13.85 -10.68
N GLU A 187 -12.76 -15.12 -10.68
CA GLU A 187 -12.20 -16.16 -11.56
C GLU A 187 -12.53 -15.90 -13.05
N ASP A 188 -13.43 -14.94 -13.33
CA ASP A 188 -13.97 -14.64 -14.66
C ASP A 188 -13.28 -13.45 -15.35
N ASP A 189 -12.20 -12.89 -14.78
CA ASP A 189 -11.47 -11.81 -15.44
C ASP A 189 -10.78 -12.30 -16.71
N ASP A 190 -10.97 -11.55 -17.80
CA ASP A 190 -10.28 -11.79 -19.06
C ASP A 190 -8.74 -11.72 -18.86
N ALA A 191 -8.01 -12.60 -19.50
CA ALA A 191 -6.54 -12.53 -19.53
C ALA A 191 -6.07 -11.15 -20.01
N GLY A 192 -5.15 -10.52 -19.28
CA GLY A 192 -4.68 -9.16 -19.55
C GLY A 192 -5.58 -8.05 -19.00
N ALA A 193 -6.60 -8.36 -18.21
CA ALA A 193 -7.37 -7.36 -17.47
C ALA A 193 -6.55 -6.78 -16.32
N LEU A 194 -6.29 -5.48 -16.36
CA LEU A 194 -5.57 -4.76 -15.30
C LEU A 194 -6.55 -3.97 -14.45
N HIS A 195 -6.39 -4.10 -13.14
CA HIS A 195 -7.11 -3.28 -12.15
C HIS A 195 -6.12 -2.42 -11.39
N VAL A 196 -6.40 -1.12 -11.32
CA VAL A 196 -5.51 -0.15 -10.68
C VAL A 196 -6.07 0.22 -9.32
N ILE A 197 -5.25 0.11 -8.29
CA ILE A 197 -5.59 0.54 -6.93
C ILE A 197 -4.70 1.72 -6.58
N VAL A 198 -5.33 2.84 -6.18
CA VAL A 198 -4.64 4.07 -5.84
C VAL A 198 -4.99 4.49 -4.41
N ASP A 199 -4.01 4.43 -3.52
CA ASP A 199 -4.12 4.95 -2.15
C ASP A 199 -3.52 6.36 -2.09
N PHE A 200 -4.37 7.39 -2.13
CA PHE A 200 -3.95 8.78 -1.88
C PHE A 200 -3.73 8.96 -0.38
N GLY A 201 -2.53 8.63 0.07
CA GLY A 201 -2.13 8.71 1.46
C GLY A 201 -1.72 10.12 1.92
N ALA A 202 -1.36 10.22 3.21
CA ALA A 202 -0.82 11.46 3.76
C ALA A 202 0.60 11.74 3.29
N GLY A 203 1.48 10.74 3.29
CA GLY A 203 2.90 10.89 2.93
C GLY A 203 3.20 10.69 1.45
N SER A 204 2.58 9.69 0.83
CA SER A 204 2.73 9.36 -0.59
C SER A 204 1.41 8.85 -1.15
N THR A 205 1.26 8.87 -2.47
CA THR A 205 0.21 8.15 -3.17
C THR A 205 0.79 6.84 -3.68
N LYS A 206 0.15 5.72 -3.32
CA LYS A 206 0.59 4.39 -3.75
C LYS A 206 -0.27 3.91 -4.90
N VAL A 207 0.39 3.41 -5.92
CA VAL A 207 -0.26 2.79 -7.08
C VAL A 207 0.12 1.32 -7.11
N SER A 208 -0.88 0.45 -7.14
CA SER A 208 -0.76 -0.98 -7.36
C SER A 208 -1.57 -1.35 -8.59
N VAL A 209 -0.99 -2.13 -9.51
CA VAL A 209 -1.71 -2.66 -10.66
C VAL A 209 -1.74 -4.18 -10.52
N VAL A 210 -2.94 -4.72 -10.55
CA VAL A 210 -3.22 -6.14 -10.34
C VAL A 210 -3.70 -6.75 -11.65
N GLU A 211 -3.18 -7.93 -11.98
CA GLU A 211 -3.64 -8.81 -13.05
C GLU A 211 -3.96 -10.19 -12.46
N GLY A 212 -5.23 -10.58 -12.50
CA GLY A 212 -5.67 -11.80 -11.84
C GLY A 212 -5.41 -11.76 -10.32
N ASP A 213 -4.59 -12.68 -9.83
CA ASP A 213 -4.26 -12.88 -8.42
C ASP A 213 -2.94 -12.22 -7.98
N ARG A 214 -2.32 -11.39 -8.83
CA ARG A 214 -0.98 -10.85 -8.56
C ARG A 214 -0.82 -9.38 -8.90
N THR A 215 0.00 -8.69 -8.12
CA THR A 215 0.47 -7.34 -8.45
C THR A 215 1.57 -7.42 -9.52
N VAL A 216 1.33 -6.78 -10.67
CA VAL A 216 2.27 -6.74 -11.80
C VAL A 216 3.05 -5.43 -11.90
N PHE A 217 2.58 -4.40 -11.20
CA PHE A 217 3.26 -3.11 -11.12
C PHE A 217 2.92 -2.43 -9.79
N ALA A 218 3.92 -1.79 -9.17
CA ALA A 218 3.74 -1.00 -7.97
C ALA A 218 4.63 0.24 -8.01
N ARG A 219 4.12 1.37 -7.51
CA ARG A 219 4.86 2.63 -7.45
C ARG A 219 4.33 3.57 -6.38
N ASP A 220 5.26 4.26 -5.70
CA ASP A 220 4.95 5.39 -4.83
C ASP A 220 5.11 6.70 -5.60
N LEU A 221 4.10 7.58 -5.51
CA LEU A 221 4.08 8.93 -6.09
C LEU A 221 4.22 9.96 -4.98
N ARG A 222 4.79 11.12 -5.33
CA ARG A 222 5.04 12.19 -4.34
C ARG A 222 3.81 13.03 -4.01
N GLN A 223 2.85 13.11 -4.90
CA GLN A 223 1.61 13.83 -4.64
C GLN A 223 0.85 13.15 -3.50
N SER A 224 0.58 13.92 -2.44
CA SER A 224 0.09 13.37 -1.17
C SER A 224 -0.69 14.42 -0.38
N GLY A 225 -1.35 13.99 0.69
CA GLY A 225 -2.05 14.92 1.58
C GLY A 225 -1.13 15.98 2.20
N VAL A 226 0.12 15.59 2.51
CA VAL A 226 1.16 16.51 3.03
C VAL A 226 1.58 17.51 1.96
N THR A 227 1.79 17.08 0.73
CA THR A 227 2.12 17.98 -0.39
C THR A 227 1.05 19.04 -0.58
N CYS A 228 -0.23 18.64 -0.54
CA CYS A 228 -1.36 19.56 -0.60
C CYS A 228 -1.33 20.59 0.54
N SER A 229 -1.08 20.13 1.77
CA SER A 229 -1.02 21.04 2.95
C SER A 229 0.17 21.99 2.89
N LEU A 230 1.32 21.55 2.35
CA LEU A 230 2.48 22.40 2.11
C LEU A 230 2.18 23.49 1.06
N MET A 231 1.50 23.14 -0.02
CA MET A 231 1.07 24.12 -1.04
C MET A 231 0.15 25.21 -0.44
N ILE A 232 -0.80 24.82 0.42
CA ILE A 232 -1.68 25.77 1.13
C ILE A 232 -0.86 26.63 2.10
N SER A 233 0.03 26.01 2.88
CA SER A 233 0.91 26.68 3.83
C SER A 233 1.75 27.77 3.15
N GLU A 234 2.37 27.45 2.03
CA GLU A 234 3.19 28.37 1.25
C GLU A 234 2.35 29.50 0.64
N ARG A 235 1.22 29.17 0.03
CA ARG A 235 0.34 30.16 -0.64
C ARG A 235 -0.28 31.15 0.34
N LEU A 236 -0.66 30.70 1.54
CA LEU A 236 -1.36 31.53 2.54
C LEU A 236 -0.44 32.08 3.63
N GLY A 237 0.83 31.62 3.71
CA GLY A 237 1.77 32.04 4.76
C GLY A 237 1.37 31.57 6.16
N VAL A 238 0.71 30.40 6.27
CA VAL A 238 0.25 29.83 7.55
C VAL A 238 1.07 28.57 7.91
N PRO A 239 1.15 28.20 9.20
CA PRO A 239 1.78 26.92 9.59
C PRO A 239 1.12 25.72 8.92
N VAL A 240 1.88 24.67 8.63
CA VAL A 240 1.36 23.46 7.93
C VAL A 240 0.22 22.80 8.69
N ALA A 241 0.27 22.78 10.03
CA ALA A 241 -0.80 22.25 10.86
C ALA A 241 -2.12 23.04 10.73
N GLU A 242 -2.04 24.33 10.45
CA GLU A 242 -3.19 25.18 10.14
C GLU A 242 -3.66 24.95 8.70
N ALA A 243 -2.74 24.85 7.76
CA ALA A 243 -3.03 24.51 6.37
C ALA A 243 -3.80 23.18 6.25
N GLU A 244 -3.43 22.15 7.03
CA GLU A 244 -4.13 20.87 7.10
C GLU A 244 -5.59 21.04 7.56
N LYS A 245 -5.85 21.90 8.53
CA LYS A 245 -7.21 22.25 8.98
C LYS A 245 -7.98 22.98 7.89
N LEU A 246 -7.36 23.99 7.27
CA LEU A 246 -7.97 24.78 6.19
C LEU A 246 -8.34 23.91 5.00
N LYS A 247 -7.47 22.96 4.61
CA LYS A 247 -7.72 21.99 3.56
C LYS A 247 -9.05 21.24 3.76
N VAL A 248 -9.38 20.88 5.00
CA VAL A 248 -10.58 20.10 5.33
C VAL A 248 -11.78 21.00 5.60
N THR A 249 -11.59 22.11 6.31
CA THR A 249 -12.70 22.94 6.81
C THR A 249 -13.09 24.09 5.89
N GLN A 250 -12.20 24.52 5.00
CA GLN A 250 -12.38 25.66 4.12
C GLN A 250 -12.06 25.34 2.65
N ALA A 251 -12.24 24.09 2.22
CA ALA A 251 -11.93 23.64 0.89
C ALA A 251 -12.58 24.47 -0.25
N SER A 252 -13.76 25.02 -0.02
CA SER A 252 -14.50 25.86 -0.98
C SER A 252 -14.24 27.36 -0.86
N SER A 253 -13.33 27.80 0.05
CA SER A 253 -13.01 29.21 0.17
C SER A 253 -12.17 29.71 -1.02
N ASP A 254 -12.33 31.04 -1.35
CA ASP A 254 -11.55 31.66 -2.44
C ASP A 254 -10.03 31.56 -2.24
N ALA A 255 -9.58 31.39 -1.00
CA ALA A 255 -8.15 31.25 -0.67
C ALA A 255 -7.63 29.85 -0.86
N VAL A 256 -8.43 28.81 -0.56
CA VAL A 256 -7.99 27.40 -0.55
C VAL A 256 -8.37 26.67 -1.84
N ALA A 257 -9.56 26.91 -2.39
CA ALA A 257 -10.04 26.18 -3.57
C ALA A 257 -9.09 26.24 -4.77
N PRO A 258 -8.44 27.37 -5.12
CA PRO A 258 -7.48 27.39 -6.23
C PRO A 258 -6.26 26.51 -5.99
N VAL A 259 -5.79 26.39 -4.73
CA VAL A 259 -4.64 25.55 -4.38
C VAL A 259 -5.02 24.06 -4.48
N LEU A 260 -6.23 23.69 -4.03
CA LEU A 260 -6.74 22.33 -4.19
C LEU A 260 -6.88 21.97 -5.66
N ALA A 261 -7.36 22.85 -6.52
CA ALA A 261 -7.50 22.63 -7.95
C ALA A 261 -6.13 22.40 -8.62
N GLU A 262 -5.09 23.17 -8.24
CA GLU A 262 -3.72 22.99 -8.71
C GLU A 262 -3.13 21.65 -8.25
N PHE A 263 -3.33 21.27 -6.99
CA PHE A 263 -2.92 19.98 -6.46
C PHE A 263 -3.60 18.83 -7.20
N VAL A 264 -4.93 18.91 -7.38
CA VAL A 264 -5.74 17.90 -8.07
C VAL A 264 -5.25 17.69 -9.51
N ALA A 265 -5.05 18.77 -10.27
CA ALA A 265 -4.55 18.70 -11.63
C ALA A 265 -3.19 17.98 -11.69
N THR A 266 -2.27 18.34 -10.78
CA THR A 266 -0.93 17.73 -10.73
C THR A 266 -1.01 16.24 -10.36
N ALA A 267 -1.86 15.88 -9.39
CA ALA A 267 -2.02 14.50 -8.94
C ALA A 267 -2.60 13.60 -10.04
N VAL A 268 -3.61 14.10 -10.76
CA VAL A 268 -4.23 13.40 -11.90
C VAL A 268 -3.24 13.22 -13.05
N ASP A 269 -2.46 14.25 -13.37
CA ASP A 269 -1.44 14.17 -14.42
C ASP A 269 -0.30 13.19 -14.07
N GLU A 270 0.14 13.16 -12.80
CA GLU A 270 1.17 12.22 -12.35
C GLU A 270 0.67 10.79 -12.39
N LEU A 271 -0.57 10.56 -11.96
CA LEU A 271 -1.21 9.25 -12.08
C LEU A 271 -1.35 8.81 -13.53
N SER A 272 -1.86 9.68 -14.41
CA SER A 272 -2.00 9.37 -15.84
C SER A 272 -0.68 8.90 -16.46
N ARG A 273 0.41 9.67 -16.26
CA ARG A 273 1.75 9.28 -16.74
C ARG A 273 2.24 7.96 -16.15
N THR A 274 1.90 7.68 -14.90
CA THR A 274 2.27 6.43 -14.24
C THR A 274 1.53 5.24 -14.84
N LEU A 275 0.25 5.40 -15.17
CA LEU A 275 -0.54 4.38 -15.83
C LEU A 275 -0.09 4.15 -17.28
N ASP A 276 0.24 5.21 -18.03
CA ASP A 276 0.84 5.08 -19.37
C ASP A 276 2.12 4.25 -19.33
N PHE A 277 2.96 4.48 -18.31
CA PHE A 277 4.19 3.70 -18.11
C PHE A 277 3.90 2.24 -17.74
N ALA A 278 2.90 1.97 -16.89
CA ALA A 278 2.51 0.61 -16.52
C ALA A 278 1.99 -0.17 -17.73
N ILE A 279 1.13 0.45 -18.56
CA ILE A 279 0.59 -0.15 -19.80
C ILE A 279 1.73 -0.45 -20.78
N ALA A 280 2.70 0.46 -20.92
CA ALA A 280 3.84 0.25 -21.82
C ALA A 280 4.68 -0.99 -21.46
N GLN A 281 4.64 -1.46 -20.21
CA GLN A 281 5.28 -2.69 -19.76
C GLN A 281 4.45 -3.96 -19.99
N SER A 282 3.19 -3.82 -20.39
CA SER A 282 2.27 -4.92 -20.67
C SER A 282 1.39 -4.55 -21.87
N PRO A 283 1.95 -4.55 -23.11
CA PRO A 283 1.29 -3.97 -24.29
C PRO A 283 -0.02 -4.66 -24.68
N GLU A 284 -0.24 -5.92 -24.30
CA GLU A 284 -1.44 -6.69 -24.58
C GLU A 284 -2.51 -6.52 -23.49
N ALA A 285 -2.16 -5.91 -22.36
CA ALA A 285 -3.06 -5.74 -21.24
C ALA A 285 -3.87 -4.43 -21.34
N THR A 286 -5.05 -4.42 -20.72
CA THR A 286 -5.97 -3.27 -20.74
C THR A 286 -6.45 -2.96 -19.33
N ILE A 287 -6.34 -1.68 -18.92
CA ILE A 287 -6.93 -1.24 -17.65
C ILE A 287 -8.47 -1.33 -17.77
N ARG A 288 -9.10 -2.01 -16.81
CA ARG A 288 -10.55 -2.19 -16.71
C ARG A 288 -11.20 -1.26 -15.70
N SER A 289 -10.51 -1.00 -14.59
CA SER A 289 -11.03 -0.13 -13.53
C SER A 289 -9.92 0.51 -12.71
N ILE A 290 -10.26 1.61 -12.04
CA ILE A 290 -9.39 2.29 -11.08
C ILE A 290 -10.15 2.39 -9.75
N HIS A 291 -9.56 1.85 -8.69
CA HIS A 291 -10.12 1.89 -7.34
C HIS A 291 -9.32 2.82 -6.46
N VAL A 292 -9.99 3.79 -5.85
CA VAL A 292 -9.37 4.90 -5.11
C VAL A 292 -9.67 4.79 -3.62
N CYS A 293 -8.63 4.91 -2.79
CA CYS A 293 -8.74 4.97 -1.33
C CYS A 293 -7.73 5.98 -0.75
N GLY A 294 -7.56 5.98 0.57
CA GLY A 294 -6.66 6.89 1.27
C GLY A 294 -7.31 8.20 1.69
N GLY A 295 -6.76 8.80 2.75
CA GLY A 295 -7.33 10.02 3.34
C GLY A 295 -7.32 11.23 2.40
N ALA A 296 -6.28 11.37 1.58
CA ALA A 296 -6.20 12.47 0.62
C ALA A 296 -7.10 12.27 -0.61
N SER A 297 -7.67 11.07 -0.82
CA SER A 297 -8.71 10.86 -1.84
C SER A 297 -9.99 11.65 -1.58
N LEU A 298 -10.14 12.17 -0.37
CA LEU A 298 -11.25 13.07 0.02
C LEU A 298 -11.02 14.52 -0.34
N THR A 299 -9.88 14.87 -0.93
CA THR A 299 -9.61 16.23 -1.42
C THR A 299 -10.69 16.63 -2.43
N ALA A 300 -11.29 17.81 -2.21
CA ALA A 300 -12.38 18.30 -3.05
C ALA A 300 -11.95 18.38 -4.54
N GLY A 301 -12.77 17.83 -5.42
CA GLY A 301 -12.54 17.81 -6.86
C GLY A 301 -11.62 16.66 -7.35
N LEU A 302 -10.98 15.89 -6.46
CA LEU A 302 -10.02 14.85 -6.90
C LEU A 302 -10.73 13.68 -7.60
N LEU A 303 -11.80 13.15 -7.01
CA LEU A 303 -12.52 12.02 -7.60
C LEU A 303 -13.15 12.39 -8.93
N GLU A 304 -13.81 13.54 -8.97
CA GLU A 304 -14.45 14.10 -10.16
C GLU A 304 -13.43 14.32 -11.30
N ALA A 305 -12.25 14.86 -10.97
CA ALA A 305 -11.20 15.07 -11.98
C ALA A 305 -10.60 13.74 -12.49
N LEU A 306 -10.53 12.71 -11.64
CA LEU A 306 -10.12 11.37 -12.06
C LEU A 306 -11.18 10.74 -12.98
N GLU A 307 -12.47 10.81 -12.62
CA GLU A 307 -13.58 10.30 -13.45
C GLU A 307 -13.64 10.99 -14.82
N GLU A 308 -13.37 12.29 -14.88
CA GLU A 308 -13.33 13.05 -16.14
C GLU A 308 -12.11 12.69 -17.02
N ARG A 309 -10.95 12.46 -16.37
CA ARG A 309 -9.67 12.29 -17.08
C ARG A 309 -9.40 10.85 -17.52
N MET A 310 -9.86 9.87 -16.75
CA MET A 310 -9.56 8.46 -17.00
C MET A 310 -10.58 7.84 -17.96
N PRO A 311 -10.13 7.04 -18.95
CA PRO A 311 -11.03 6.42 -19.95
C PRO A 311 -11.77 5.19 -19.41
N VAL A 312 -11.66 4.88 -18.13
CA VAL A 312 -12.20 3.70 -17.46
C VAL A 312 -12.91 4.09 -16.17
N PRO A 313 -13.83 3.26 -15.65
CA PRO A 313 -14.52 3.53 -14.40
C PRO A 313 -13.55 3.80 -13.24
N VAL A 314 -13.82 4.86 -12.47
CA VAL A 314 -13.11 5.20 -11.23
C VAL A 314 -14.07 5.05 -10.07
N GLU A 315 -13.74 4.20 -9.11
CA GLU A 315 -14.60 3.87 -7.98
C GLU A 315 -13.85 3.96 -6.65
N ARG A 316 -14.59 4.13 -5.55
CA ARG A 316 -13.98 4.03 -4.23
C ARG A 316 -13.74 2.56 -3.84
N LEU A 317 -12.53 2.23 -3.44
CA LEU A 317 -12.21 0.93 -2.89
C LEU A 317 -12.93 0.70 -1.56
N ASN A 318 -13.62 -0.43 -1.44
CA ASN A 318 -14.12 -0.91 -0.16
C ASN A 318 -13.33 -2.16 0.27
N PRO A 319 -12.31 -2.02 1.13
CA PRO A 319 -11.40 -3.11 1.48
C PRO A 319 -12.05 -4.18 2.39
N VAL A 320 -13.34 -4.04 2.71
CA VAL A 320 -14.09 -4.99 3.53
C VAL A 320 -15.37 -5.49 2.84
N GLN A 321 -15.49 -5.32 1.53
CA GLN A 321 -16.68 -5.69 0.76
C GLN A 321 -17.00 -7.19 0.88
N ASN A 322 -16.02 -8.05 0.78
CA ASN A 322 -16.14 -9.50 0.91
C ASN A 322 -15.74 -10.05 2.29
N ILE A 323 -15.27 -9.18 3.18
CA ILE A 323 -14.95 -9.57 4.55
C ILE A 323 -16.27 -9.66 5.33
N ALA A 324 -16.56 -10.80 5.93
CA ALA A 324 -17.76 -10.96 6.76
C ALA A 324 -17.73 -9.92 7.90
N GLY A 325 -18.78 -9.15 8.02
CA GLY A 325 -18.87 -8.11 9.02
C GLY A 325 -18.77 -8.71 10.43
N SER A 326 -18.00 -8.06 11.27
CA SER A 326 -18.04 -8.28 12.72
C SER A 326 -19.34 -7.71 13.28
N GLY A 327 -20.45 -8.12 12.70
CA GLY A 327 -21.84 -7.69 12.81
C GLY A 327 -22.26 -6.83 14.01
N ASN A 328 -21.69 -6.94 15.19
CA ASN A 328 -22.08 -6.16 16.37
C ASN A 328 -20.90 -5.59 17.16
N LYS A 329 -19.66 -5.73 16.70
CA LYS A 329 -18.48 -5.33 17.50
C LYS A 329 -17.78 -4.07 17.00
N LEU A 330 -17.94 -3.70 15.71
CA LEU A 330 -17.38 -2.48 15.18
C LEU A 330 -18.41 -1.36 15.14
N HIS A 331 -18.02 -0.21 15.66
CA HIS A 331 -18.85 0.99 15.54
C HIS A 331 -19.02 1.37 14.06
N PRO A 332 -20.22 1.80 13.58
CA PRO A 332 -20.45 2.17 12.17
C PRO A 332 -19.46 3.18 11.63
N GLN A 333 -18.97 4.09 12.47
CA GLN A 333 -17.96 5.07 12.10
C GLN A 333 -16.59 4.44 11.80
N ALA A 334 -16.21 3.37 12.52
CA ALA A 334 -14.99 2.62 12.24
C ALA A 334 -15.08 1.90 10.89
N VAL A 335 -16.22 1.33 10.55
CA VAL A 335 -16.46 0.70 9.23
C VAL A 335 -16.31 1.72 8.10
N LYS A 336 -16.87 2.93 8.25
CA LYS A 336 -16.72 4.01 7.29
C LYS A 336 -15.27 4.46 7.16
N GLU A 337 -14.57 4.57 8.27
CA GLU A 337 -13.15 4.95 8.30
C GLU A 337 -12.28 3.90 7.61
N ILE A 338 -12.49 2.62 7.90
CA ILE A 338 -11.80 1.50 7.26
C ILE A 338 -11.99 1.54 5.74
N GLY A 339 -13.19 1.83 5.27
CA GLY A 339 -13.50 2.00 3.84
C GLY A 339 -12.67 3.11 3.15
N ILE A 340 -12.16 4.08 3.91
CA ILE A 340 -11.35 5.17 3.37
C ILE A 340 -9.85 4.88 3.52
N ILE A 341 -9.40 4.52 4.74
CA ILE A 341 -7.97 4.52 5.09
C ILE A 341 -7.45 3.16 5.57
N GLY A 342 -8.28 2.11 5.56
CA GLY A 342 -7.95 0.79 6.11
C GLY A 342 -7.34 -0.19 5.11
N ALA A 343 -7.28 0.13 3.82
CA ALA A 343 -6.94 -0.83 2.76
C ALA A 343 -5.59 -1.51 2.97
N VAL A 344 -4.53 -0.75 3.28
CA VAL A 344 -3.20 -1.31 3.57
C VAL A 344 -3.22 -2.24 4.78
N ALA A 345 -3.83 -1.81 5.90
CA ALA A 345 -3.90 -2.64 7.11
C ALA A 345 -4.70 -3.92 6.89
N ILE A 346 -5.79 -3.87 6.10
CA ILE A 346 -6.59 -5.05 5.72
C ILE A 346 -5.76 -6.00 4.85
N GLY A 347 -5.10 -5.49 3.80
CA GLY A 347 -4.27 -6.30 2.91
C GLY A 347 -3.11 -6.98 3.65
N LEU A 348 -2.48 -6.28 4.61
CA LEU A 348 -1.45 -6.88 5.49
C LEU A 348 -2.03 -7.95 6.43
N ALA A 349 -3.27 -7.77 6.91
CA ALA A 349 -3.92 -8.75 7.77
C ALA A 349 -4.35 -10.03 7.02
N LEU A 350 -4.36 -10.01 5.70
CA LEU A 350 -4.59 -11.19 4.85
C LEU A 350 -3.33 -12.06 4.74
N ARG A 351 -2.13 -11.53 5.07
CA ARG A 351 -0.87 -12.29 5.03
C ARG A 351 -0.85 -13.37 6.10
N THR A 352 -0.18 -14.46 5.77
CA THR A 352 0.07 -15.57 6.69
C THR A 352 1.57 -15.78 6.89
N GLU A 353 1.94 -16.43 7.99
CA GLU A 353 3.34 -16.81 8.23
C GLU A 353 3.76 -17.87 7.20
N GLY A 354 4.86 -17.65 6.51
CA GLY A 354 5.37 -18.54 5.46
C GLY A 354 4.93 -18.18 4.04
N ASP A 355 4.15 -17.13 3.83
CA ASP A 355 3.77 -16.68 2.48
C ASP A 355 4.97 -16.22 1.63
N ALA A 356 6.13 -16.06 2.23
CA ALA A 356 7.36 -15.57 1.59
C ALA A 356 8.40 -16.68 1.36
N ASP A 357 8.07 -17.95 1.64
CA ASP A 357 8.98 -19.10 1.48
C ASP A 357 8.78 -19.84 0.13
#